data_ade25ba8f9be011eef5297e29986a729
#
_entry.id   ade25ba8f9be011eef5297e29986a729
#
_cell.length_a   1.000
_cell.length_b   1.000
_cell.length_c   1.000
_cell.angle_alpha   90.00
_cell.angle_beta   90.00
_cell.angle_gamma   90.00
#
_symmetry.space_group_name_H-M   'P 1'
#
loop_
_entity.id
_entity.type
_entity.pdbx_description
1 polymer ?
#
loop_
_entity_poly.entity_id
_entity_poly.type
_entity_poly.pdbx_seq_one_letter_code
_entity_poly.pdbx_strand_id
1 'polypeptide(L)'
;MYMKILLLEDDIALGETVQDLLNDNHYKVDYVTTGNDAIDSSYENKYDIYIFDINVPDIDGLDILKALREADDKTPAIFISAMTDLKTVLKGFEVGGDDFIKKPFYPEELLAKVNLKLAKEDKTIIFDNITYYTKDEKIEKNGQSIYLGGIQLKLFKLFINNTNRIIIKDELYECLEKPSGSALRFQISRLKNSTGFNIKNIRGSGYILEKS
;
A
#
# COMPACT_ATOMS: atom_id res chain seq x y z
N MET A 1 -0.95 9.67 6.42
CA MET A 1 -0.66 9.55 4.98
C MET A 1 -1.95 9.10 4.34
N TYR A 2 -2.47 9.85 3.35
CA TYR A 2 -3.71 9.47 2.65
C TYR A 2 -3.40 8.34 1.67
N MET A 3 -4.31 7.37 1.56
CA MET A 3 -4.26 6.34 0.51
C MET A 3 -4.55 6.98 -0.84
N LYS A 4 -3.75 6.66 -1.86
CA LYS A 4 -3.82 7.25 -3.19
C LYS A 4 -4.44 6.27 -4.18
N ILE A 5 -5.45 6.73 -4.90
CA ILE A 5 -6.24 5.93 -5.87
C ILE A 5 -5.98 6.49 -7.28
N LEU A 6 -5.77 5.62 -8.25
CA LEU A 6 -5.87 5.96 -9.67
C LEU A 6 -7.22 5.45 -10.19
N LEU A 7 -8.06 6.38 -10.63
CA LEU A 7 -9.36 6.10 -11.23
C LEU A 7 -9.29 6.35 -12.73
N LEU A 8 -9.58 5.35 -13.53
CA LEU A 8 -9.75 5.43 -14.99
C LEU A 8 -11.23 5.21 -15.33
N GLU A 9 -11.87 6.23 -15.89
CA GLU A 9 -13.28 6.21 -16.28
C GLU A 9 -13.50 7.27 -17.37
N ASP A 10 -14.04 6.91 -18.51
CA ASP A 10 -14.27 7.82 -19.64
C ASP A 10 -15.61 8.57 -19.55
N ASP A 11 -16.59 8.03 -18.82
CA ASP A 11 -17.81 8.77 -18.47
C ASP A 11 -17.49 9.81 -17.40
N ILE A 12 -17.41 11.07 -17.84
CA ILE A 12 -17.04 12.20 -16.96
C ILE A 12 -18.00 12.32 -15.77
N ALA A 13 -19.31 12.17 -15.97
CA ALA A 13 -20.29 12.33 -14.89
C ALA A 13 -20.14 11.22 -13.83
N LEU A 14 -19.88 9.99 -14.25
CA LEU A 14 -19.61 8.88 -13.35
C LEU A 14 -18.24 9.06 -12.66
N GLY A 15 -17.21 9.40 -13.41
CA GLY A 15 -15.85 9.58 -12.88
C GLY A 15 -15.78 10.68 -11.82
N GLU A 16 -16.39 11.85 -12.06
CA GLU A 16 -16.49 12.93 -11.08
C GLU A 16 -17.28 12.51 -9.83
N THR A 17 -18.40 11.82 -10.00
CA THR A 17 -19.20 11.31 -8.88
C THR A 17 -18.40 10.33 -8.00
N VAL A 18 -17.65 9.42 -8.63
CA VAL A 18 -16.80 8.45 -7.92
C VAL A 18 -15.63 9.16 -7.26
N GLN A 19 -14.98 10.10 -7.95
CA GLN A 19 -13.88 10.89 -7.40
C GLN A 19 -14.32 11.67 -6.15
N ASP A 20 -15.45 12.36 -6.21
CA ASP A 20 -15.99 13.14 -5.08
C ASP A 20 -16.30 12.23 -3.89
N LEU A 21 -16.99 11.12 -4.11
CA LEU A 21 -17.29 10.15 -3.05
C LEU A 21 -16.02 9.66 -2.35
N LEU A 22 -14.98 9.30 -3.12
CA LEU A 22 -13.73 8.76 -2.57
C LEU A 22 -12.93 9.86 -1.85
N ASN A 23 -12.89 11.08 -2.38
CA ASN A 23 -12.25 12.22 -1.73
C ASN A 23 -12.95 12.58 -0.40
N ASP A 24 -14.28 12.58 -0.35
CA ASP A 24 -15.06 12.81 0.87
C ASP A 24 -14.79 11.74 1.95
N ASN A 25 -14.39 10.55 1.52
CA ASN A 25 -13.97 9.43 2.39
C ASN A 25 -12.46 9.39 2.66
N HIS A 26 -11.77 10.53 2.52
CA HIS A 26 -10.37 10.74 2.87
C HIS A 26 -9.36 9.96 2.02
N TYR A 27 -9.72 9.57 0.81
CA TYR A 27 -8.78 9.10 -0.21
C TYR A 27 -8.24 10.29 -1.02
N LYS A 28 -7.10 10.12 -1.66
CA LYS A 28 -6.59 11.04 -2.67
C LYS A 28 -6.76 10.37 -4.04
N VAL A 29 -7.60 10.94 -4.90
CA VAL A 29 -7.92 10.34 -6.19
C VAL A 29 -7.30 11.15 -7.32
N ASP A 30 -6.43 10.50 -8.10
CA ASP A 30 -6.04 10.98 -9.42
C ASP A 30 -7.02 10.35 -10.42
N TYR A 31 -7.83 11.18 -11.06
CA TYR A 31 -8.83 10.76 -12.05
C TYR A 31 -8.34 11.04 -13.45
N VAL A 32 -8.42 10.05 -14.33
CA VAL A 32 -8.04 10.11 -15.74
C VAL A 32 -9.12 9.49 -16.61
N THR A 33 -9.23 9.96 -17.85
CA THR A 33 -10.30 9.56 -18.78
C THR A 33 -9.81 8.69 -19.95
N THR A 34 -8.50 8.49 -20.06
CA THR A 34 -7.89 7.70 -21.14
C THR A 34 -6.91 6.67 -20.57
N GLY A 35 -6.75 5.57 -21.29
CA GLY A 35 -5.80 4.52 -20.89
C GLY A 35 -4.35 4.99 -20.93
N ASN A 36 -3.99 5.87 -21.90
CA ASN A 36 -2.66 6.44 -21.97
C ASN A 36 -2.34 7.29 -20.72
N ASP A 37 -3.28 8.15 -20.28
CA ASP A 37 -3.12 8.93 -19.06
C ASP A 37 -3.00 8.05 -17.81
N ALA A 38 -3.71 6.91 -17.80
CA ALA A 38 -3.60 5.96 -16.70
C ALA A 38 -2.21 5.31 -16.65
N ILE A 39 -1.66 4.94 -17.80
CA ILE A 39 -0.30 4.40 -17.91
C ILE A 39 0.72 5.44 -17.44
N ASP A 40 0.69 6.66 -17.98
CA ASP A 40 1.62 7.73 -17.62
C ASP A 40 1.56 8.03 -16.11
N SER A 41 0.34 8.16 -15.57
CA SER A 41 0.14 8.37 -14.13
C SER A 41 0.72 7.25 -13.27
N SER A 42 0.58 5.99 -13.71
CA SER A 42 1.10 4.83 -12.98
C SER A 42 2.63 4.74 -12.98
N TYR A 43 3.30 5.26 -14.02
CA TYR A 43 4.75 5.37 -14.06
C TYR A 43 5.30 6.51 -13.19
N GLU A 44 4.60 7.63 -13.17
CA GLU A 44 5.04 8.81 -12.42
C GLU A 44 4.76 8.73 -10.91
N ASN A 45 3.74 7.97 -10.52
CA ASN A 45 3.25 7.93 -9.15
C ASN A 45 3.08 6.50 -8.65
N LYS A 46 3.06 6.36 -7.31
CA LYS A 46 2.64 5.13 -6.64
C LYS A 46 1.22 5.28 -6.13
N TYR A 47 0.42 4.26 -6.36
CA TYR A 47 -0.96 4.16 -5.90
C TYR A 47 -1.13 2.99 -4.92
N ASP A 48 -2.14 3.11 -4.07
CA ASP A 48 -2.51 2.06 -3.12
C ASP A 48 -3.57 1.12 -3.72
N ILE A 49 -4.33 1.59 -4.72
CA ILE A 49 -5.31 0.80 -5.47
C ILE A 49 -5.57 1.44 -6.85
N TYR A 50 -5.85 0.60 -7.83
CA TYR A 50 -6.36 0.96 -9.15
C TYR A 50 -7.85 0.69 -9.24
N ILE A 51 -8.59 1.61 -9.86
CA ILE A 51 -10.01 1.44 -10.24
C ILE A 51 -10.09 1.73 -11.72
N PHE A 52 -10.25 0.70 -12.54
CA PHE A 52 -10.21 0.82 -13.99
C PHE A 52 -11.52 0.41 -14.63
N ASP A 53 -12.13 1.31 -15.41
CA ASP A 53 -13.09 0.84 -16.41
C ASP A 53 -12.35 0.01 -17.46
N ILE A 54 -12.97 -1.08 -17.86
CA ILE A 54 -12.44 -1.93 -18.92
C ILE A 54 -12.57 -1.24 -20.27
N ASN A 55 -13.72 -0.62 -20.53
CA ASN A 55 -14.04 -0.06 -21.84
C ASN A 55 -13.78 1.43 -21.88
N VAL A 56 -12.56 1.82 -22.02
CA VAL A 56 -12.17 3.23 -22.24
C VAL A 56 -11.66 3.42 -23.68
N PRO A 57 -11.68 4.64 -24.22
CA PRO A 57 -11.03 4.95 -25.48
C PRO A 57 -9.53 4.61 -25.41
N ASP A 58 -8.93 4.25 -26.56
CA ASP A 58 -7.51 4.00 -26.75
C ASP A 58 -7.02 2.61 -26.26
N ILE A 59 -6.85 2.38 -24.96
CA ILE A 59 -6.29 1.14 -24.41
C ILE A 59 -7.26 0.55 -23.37
N ASP A 60 -7.66 -0.70 -23.57
CA ASP A 60 -8.53 -1.48 -22.67
C ASP A 60 -7.91 -1.57 -21.25
N GLY A 61 -8.73 -1.34 -20.21
CA GLY A 61 -8.29 -1.41 -18.82
C GLY A 61 -7.67 -2.75 -18.42
N LEU A 62 -8.08 -3.86 -19.07
CA LEU A 62 -7.46 -5.17 -18.85
C LEU A 62 -6.02 -5.21 -19.39
N ASP A 63 -5.79 -4.60 -20.55
CA ASP A 63 -4.45 -4.58 -21.16
C ASP A 63 -3.51 -3.65 -20.38
N ILE A 64 -4.02 -2.56 -19.80
CA ILE A 64 -3.27 -1.70 -18.88
C ILE A 64 -2.84 -2.50 -17.64
N LEU A 65 -3.77 -3.17 -16.97
CA LEU A 65 -3.42 -3.94 -15.77
C LEU A 65 -2.44 -5.06 -16.09
N LYS A 66 -2.61 -5.74 -17.22
CA LYS A 66 -1.67 -6.76 -17.67
C LYS A 66 -0.26 -6.21 -17.82
N ALA A 67 -0.08 -5.06 -18.46
CA ALA A 67 1.22 -4.41 -18.61
C ALA A 67 1.84 -4.03 -17.25
N LEU A 68 1.03 -3.52 -16.31
CA LEU A 68 1.48 -3.24 -14.94
C LEU A 68 1.95 -4.51 -14.22
N ARG A 69 1.23 -5.62 -14.36
CA ARG A 69 1.63 -6.91 -13.76
C ARG A 69 2.91 -7.48 -14.37
N GLU A 70 3.11 -7.31 -15.68
CA GLU A 70 4.36 -7.66 -16.37
C GLU A 70 5.56 -6.82 -15.87
N ALA A 71 5.30 -5.59 -15.41
CA ALA A 71 6.28 -4.72 -14.75
C ALA A 71 6.45 -5.00 -13.23
N ASP A 72 5.93 -6.14 -12.71
CA ASP A 72 5.94 -6.55 -11.28
C ASP A 72 5.17 -5.59 -10.35
N ASP A 73 4.27 -4.77 -10.88
CA ASP A 73 3.36 -3.98 -10.06
C ASP A 73 2.26 -4.88 -9.46
N LYS A 74 2.15 -4.88 -8.12
CA LYS A 74 1.21 -5.71 -7.34
C LYS A 74 0.11 -4.87 -6.69
N THR A 75 -0.01 -3.61 -7.07
CA THR A 75 -1.07 -2.73 -6.56
C THR A 75 -2.45 -3.36 -6.82
N PRO A 76 -3.31 -3.52 -5.80
CA PRO A 76 -4.63 -4.10 -5.99
C PRO A 76 -5.43 -3.32 -7.02
N ALA A 77 -6.27 -4.03 -7.80
CA ALA A 77 -7.05 -3.45 -8.87
C ALA A 77 -8.51 -3.94 -8.84
N ILE A 78 -9.44 -2.99 -8.92
CA ILE A 78 -10.87 -3.24 -9.09
C ILE A 78 -11.25 -2.84 -10.51
N PHE A 79 -11.88 -3.74 -11.25
CA PHE A 79 -12.47 -3.41 -12.54
C PHE A 79 -13.91 -2.94 -12.40
N ILE A 80 -14.27 -1.93 -13.19
CA ILE A 80 -15.64 -1.49 -13.39
C ILE A 80 -16.01 -1.78 -14.85
N SER A 81 -17.16 -2.34 -15.14
CA SER A 81 -17.57 -2.56 -16.53
C SER A 81 -19.06 -2.78 -16.71
N ALA A 82 -19.59 -2.33 -17.85
CA ALA A 82 -20.90 -2.72 -18.34
C ALA A 82 -20.91 -4.17 -18.90
N MET A 83 -19.74 -4.67 -19.32
CA MET A 83 -19.60 -6.04 -19.81
C MET A 83 -19.48 -7.01 -18.62
N THR A 84 -20.44 -7.91 -18.51
CA THR A 84 -20.55 -8.86 -17.39
C THR A 84 -20.70 -10.30 -17.86
N ASP A 85 -20.34 -10.57 -19.11
CA ASP A 85 -20.23 -11.94 -19.55
C ASP A 85 -19.08 -12.65 -18.80
N LEU A 86 -19.28 -13.93 -18.57
CA LEU A 86 -18.34 -14.73 -17.77
C LEU A 86 -16.91 -14.67 -18.32
N LYS A 87 -16.74 -14.56 -19.62
CA LYS A 87 -15.42 -14.52 -20.26
C LYS A 87 -14.64 -13.26 -19.89
N THR A 88 -15.30 -12.10 -19.93
CA THR A 88 -14.69 -10.81 -19.54
C THR A 88 -14.31 -10.81 -18.06
N VAL A 89 -15.19 -11.30 -17.19
CA VAL A 89 -14.92 -11.39 -15.75
C VAL A 89 -13.72 -12.32 -15.48
N LEU A 90 -13.68 -13.49 -16.09
CA LEU A 90 -12.58 -14.43 -15.95
C LEU A 90 -11.26 -13.83 -16.45
N LYS A 91 -11.27 -13.17 -17.62
CA LYS A 91 -10.08 -12.48 -18.14
C LYS A 91 -9.58 -11.40 -17.17
N GLY A 92 -10.50 -10.66 -16.52
CA GLY A 92 -10.13 -9.67 -15.49
C GLY A 92 -9.33 -10.28 -14.34
N PHE A 93 -9.74 -11.43 -13.83
CA PHE A 93 -8.99 -12.13 -12.79
C PHE A 93 -7.69 -12.77 -13.33
N GLU A 94 -7.71 -13.31 -14.55
CA GLU A 94 -6.51 -13.89 -15.19
C GLU A 94 -5.37 -12.87 -15.37
N VAL A 95 -5.70 -11.61 -15.69
CA VAL A 95 -4.70 -10.52 -15.81
C VAL A 95 -4.27 -9.96 -14.44
N GLY A 96 -4.82 -10.48 -13.34
CA GLY A 96 -4.43 -10.10 -11.98
C GLY A 96 -5.29 -9.01 -11.35
N GLY A 97 -6.53 -8.83 -11.81
CA GLY A 97 -7.54 -8.02 -11.11
C GLY A 97 -7.99 -8.70 -9.81
N ASP A 98 -8.28 -7.91 -8.82
CA ASP A 98 -8.63 -8.38 -7.47
C ASP A 98 -10.14 -8.41 -7.22
N ASP A 99 -10.90 -7.60 -7.94
CA ASP A 99 -12.35 -7.52 -7.82
C ASP A 99 -12.98 -6.91 -9.07
N PHE A 100 -14.31 -7.01 -9.17
CA PHE A 100 -15.09 -6.57 -10.31
C PHE A 100 -16.41 -5.93 -9.86
N ILE A 101 -16.80 -4.82 -10.51
CA ILE A 101 -18.08 -4.15 -10.29
C ILE A 101 -18.82 -4.00 -11.62
N LYS A 102 -20.06 -4.42 -11.61
CA LYS A 102 -20.94 -4.30 -12.78
C LYS A 102 -21.60 -2.92 -12.83
N LYS A 103 -21.52 -2.23 -13.98
CA LYS A 103 -22.34 -1.04 -14.26
C LYS A 103 -23.79 -1.45 -14.64
N PRO A 104 -24.83 -0.75 -14.18
CA PRO A 104 -24.77 0.34 -13.18
C PRO A 104 -24.60 -0.20 -11.76
N PHE A 105 -23.90 0.56 -10.90
CA PHE A 105 -23.64 0.23 -9.50
C PHE A 105 -23.97 1.42 -8.59
N TYR A 106 -24.14 1.16 -7.32
CA TYR A 106 -24.22 2.22 -6.31
C TYR A 106 -22.80 2.65 -5.89
N PRO A 107 -22.49 3.96 -5.86
CA PRO A 107 -21.15 4.43 -5.47
C PRO A 107 -20.66 3.87 -4.12
N GLU A 108 -21.58 3.61 -3.19
CA GLU A 108 -21.30 3.02 -1.89
C GLU A 108 -20.82 1.57 -2.00
N GLU A 109 -21.21 0.83 -3.04
CA GLU A 109 -20.70 -0.53 -3.32
C GLU A 109 -19.21 -0.46 -3.65
N LEU A 110 -18.81 0.48 -4.51
CA LEU A 110 -17.42 0.70 -4.85
C LEU A 110 -16.61 1.10 -3.62
N LEU A 111 -17.13 2.04 -2.82
CA LEU A 111 -16.48 2.47 -1.59
C LEU A 111 -16.27 1.31 -0.62
N ALA A 112 -17.26 0.44 -0.45
CA ALA A 112 -17.13 -0.74 0.41
C ALA A 112 -16.04 -1.70 -0.08
N LYS A 113 -15.94 -1.93 -1.39
CA LYS A 113 -14.89 -2.78 -2.00
C LYS A 113 -13.50 -2.15 -1.86
N VAL A 114 -13.37 -0.84 -2.10
CA VAL A 114 -12.13 -0.08 -1.88
C VAL A 114 -11.68 -0.18 -0.43
N ASN A 115 -12.60 0.06 0.52
CA ASN A 115 -12.31 -0.08 1.95
C ASN A 115 -11.83 -1.49 2.30
N LEU A 116 -12.45 -2.52 1.76
CA LEU A 116 -12.07 -3.92 2.00
C LEU A 116 -10.67 -4.23 1.45
N LYS A 117 -10.36 -3.75 0.23
CA LYS A 117 -9.05 -3.99 -0.40
C LYS A 117 -7.92 -3.20 0.26
N LEU A 118 -8.21 -1.98 0.70
CA LEU A 118 -7.25 -1.12 1.41
C LEU A 118 -7.23 -1.35 2.92
N ALA A 119 -8.17 -2.16 3.45
CA ALA A 119 -8.12 -2.56 4.83
C ALA A 119 -6.77 -3.23 5.08
N LYS A 120 -5.96 -2.64 5.95
CA LYS A 120 -4.74 -3.31 6.42
C LYS A 120 -5.17 -4.66 6.98
N GLU A 121 -4.61 -5.74 6.43
CA GLU A 121 -4.81 -7.05 7.03
C GLU A 121 -4.48 -6.95 8.52
N ASP A 122 -5.39 -7.42 9.34
CA ASP A 122 -5.20 -7.46 10.80
C ASP A 122 -4.17 -8.55 11.12
N LYS A 123 -2.92 -8.25 10.76
CA LYS A 123 -1.80 -9.14 11.05
C LYS A 123 -1.29 -8.86 12.45
N THR A 124 -1.26 -9.88 13.26
CA THR A 124 -0.53 -9.85 14.52
C THR A 124 0.86 -10.45 14.27
N ILE A 125 1.89 -9.62 14.40
CA ILE A 125 3.28 -10.08 14.29
C ILE A 125 3.81 -10.32 15.70
N ILE A 126 4.23 -11.56 15.98
CA ILE A 126 4.86 -11.92 17.25
C ILE A 126 6.35 -12.14 17.00
N PHE A 127 7.17 -11.36 17.69
CA PHE A 127 8.62 -11.45 17.62
C PHE A 127 9.22 -11.34 19.02
N ASP A 128 9.82 -12.42 19.52
CA ASP A 128 10.27 -12.57 20.89
C ASP A 128 9.15 -12.22 21.89
N ASN A 129 9.31 -11.19 22.67
CA ASN A 129 8.34 -10.69 23.66
C ASN A 129 7.52 -9.49 23.15
N ILE A 130 7.59 -9.19 21.86
CA ILE A 130 6.82 -8.13 21.22
C ILE A 130 5.64 -8.72 20.45
N THR A 131 4.47 -8.15 20.65
CA THR A 131 3.27 -8.39 19.82
C THR A 131 2.91 -7.07 19.13
N TYR A 132 2.89 -7.07 17.81
CA TYR A 132 2.53 -5.91 16.99
C TYR A 132 1.23 -6.16 16.25
N TYR A 133 0.19 -5.40 16.56
CA TYR A 133 -1.12 -5.40 15.90
C TYR A 133 -1.07 -4.37 14.77
N THR A 134 -1.00 -4.84 13.53
CA THR A 134 -0.70 -3.98 12.37
C THR A 134 -1.81 -2.99 12.03
N LYS A 135 -3.06 -3.37 12.28
CA LYS A 135 -4.24 -2.54 12.02
C LYS A 135 -4.28 -1.30 12.92
N ASP A 136 -4.12 -1.49 14.21
CA ASP A 136 -4.22 -0.42 15.21
C ASP A 136 -2.87 0.23 15.50
N GLU A 137 -1.79 -0.25 14.85
CA GLU A 137 -0.39 0.13 15.12
C GLU A 137 -0.01 -0.01 16.59
N LYS A 138 -0.72 -0.88 17.31
CA LYS A 138 -0.52 -1.15 18.72
C LYS A 138 0.66 -2.10 18.91
N ILE A 139 1.55 -1.76 19.83
CA ILE A 139 2.72 -2.57 20.17
C ILE A 139 2.63 -2.95 21.64
N GLU A 140 2.78 -4.22 21.92
CA GLU A 140 2.86 -4.75 23.28
C GLU A 140 4.21 -5.43 23.51
N LYS A 141 4.79 -5.21 24.68
CA LYS A 141 6.00 -5.89 25.17
C LYS A 141 5.63 -6.64 26.45
N ASN A 142 5.76 -7.96 26.44
CA ASN A 142 5.32 -8.81 27.58
C ASN A 142 3.85 -8.55 27.96
N GLY A 143 2.96 -8.30 27.01
CA GLY A 143 1.54 -7.99 27.25
C GLY A 143 1.24 -6.55 27.72
N GLN A 144 2.25 -5.70 27.84
CA GLN A 144 2.06 -4.29 28.20
C GLN A 144 2.27 -3.39 26.99
N SER A 145 1.33 -2.46 26.76
CA SER A 145 1.39 -1.51 25.65
C SER A 145 2.61 -0.59 25.78
N ILE A 146 3.37 -0.45 24.70
CA ILE A 146 4.45 0.52 24.58
C ILE A 146 4.15 1.50 23.45
N TYR A 147 4.57 2.76 23.64
CA TYR A 147 4.35 3.82 22.66
C TYR A 147 5.68 4.25 22.05
N LEU A 148 5.72 4.27 20.72
CA LEU A 148 6.87 4.73 19.94
C LEU A 148 6.52 6.04 19.22
N GLY A 149 7.38 7.04 19.29
CA GLY A 149 7.22 8.28 18.51
C GLY A 149 7.43 8.04 17.01
N GLY A 150 7.04 9.00 16.17
CA GLY A 150 6.96 8.82 14.71
C GLY A 150 8.20 8.18 14.05
N ILE A 151 9.41 8.68 14.31
CA ILE A 151 10.65 8.09 13.78
C ILE A 151 10.88 6.68 14.33
N GLN A 152 10.63 6.47 15.64
CA GLN A 152 10.79 5.16 16.28
C GLN A 152 9.82 4.14 15.71
N LEU A 153 8.57 4.54 15.43
CA LEU A 153 7.56 3.69 14.84
C LEU A 153 7.91 3.30 13.39
N LYS A 154 8.44 4.25 12.59
CA LYS A 154 8.92 3.94 11.23
C LYS A 154 10.04 2.90 11.25
N LEU A 155 11.06 3.11 12.08
CA LEU A 155 12.16 2.16 12.23
C LEU A 155 11.67 0.80 12.77
N PHE A 156 10.78 0.80 13.76
CA PHE A 156 10.18 -0.42 14.29
C PHE A 156 9.50 -1.23 13.19
N LYS A 157 8.62 -0.58 12.39
CA LYS A 157 7.93 -1.23 11.27
C LYS A 157 8.91 -1.78 10.23
N LEU A 158 9.95 -1.02 9.92
CA LEU A 158 10.96 -1.45 8.96
C LEU A 158 11.68 -2.71 9.46
N PHE A 159 12.09 -2.76 10.75
CA PHE A 159 12.77 -3.93 11.32
C PHE A 159 11.85 -5.13 11.49
N ILE A 160 10.64 -4.95 12.04
CA ILE A 160 9.74 -6.06 12.36
C ILE A 160 9.23 -6.78 11.09
N ASN A 161 9.07 -6.05 9.98
CA ASN A 161 8.68 -6.61 8.68
C ASN A 161 9.86 -7.22 7.89
N ASN A 162 11.10 -6.99 8.31
CA ASN A 162 12.30 -7.46 7.62
C ASN A 162 13.24 -8.19 8.59
N THR A 163 12.71 -9.06 9.44
CA THR A 163 13.50 -9.86 10.38
C THR A 163 14.48 -10.75 9.64
N ASN A 164 15.71 -10.86 10.18
CA ASN A 164 16.82 -11.63 9.58
C ASN A 164 17.29 -11.13 8.20
N ARG A 165 16.83 -9.96 7.74
CA ARG A 165 17.34 -9.28 6.55
C ARG A 165 18.23 -8.10 6.97
N ILE A 166 19.35 -7.91 6.26
CA ILE A 166 20.14 -6.70 6.41
C ILE A 166 19.40 -5.53 5.77
N ILE A 167 19.07 -4.53 6.56
CA ILE A 167 18.48 -3.27 6.10
C ILE A 167 19.63 -2.30 5.87
N ILE A 168 19.79 -1.86 4.62
CA ILE A 168 20.86 -0.95 4.23
C ILE A 168 20.64 0.44 4.82
N LYS A 169 21.72 1.22 4.91
CA LYS A 169 21.65 2.55 5.56
C LYS A 169 20.70 3.50 4.85
N ASP A 170 20.59 3.42 3.54
CA ASP A 170 19.75 4.31 2.76
C ASP A 170 18.26 4.09 3.08
N GLU A 171 17.80 2.83 3.17
CA GLU A 171 16.45 2.51 3.65
C GLU A 171 16.20 3.04 5.07
N LEU A 172 17.20 2.97 5.95
CA LEU A 172 17.08 3.47 7.32
C LEU A 172 17.08 5.00 7.39
N TYR A 173 17.80 5.67 6.50
CA TYR A 173 17.83 7.12 6.41
C TYR A 173 16.49 7.72 5.96
N GLU A 174 15.70 7.02 5.15
CA GLU A 174 14.34 7.43 4.77
C GLU A 174 13.40 7.56 5.98
N CYS A 175 13.69 6.87 7.08
CA CYS A 175 12.93 7.01 8.31
C CYS A 175 13.23 8.31 9.09
N LEU A 176 14.31 9.02 8.76
CA LEU A 176 14.83 10.16 9.52
C LEU A 176 14.48 11.49 8.85
N GLU A 177 14.10 12.50 9.61
CA GLU A 177 13.89 13.86 9.10
C GLU A 177 15.20 14.54 8.66
N LYS A 178 16.30 14.27 9.39
CA LYS A 178 17.65 14.75 9.07
C LYS A 178 18.61 13.57 9.08
N PRO A 179 18.84 12.94 7.92
CA PRO A 179 19.68 11.76 7.82
C PRO A 179 21.13 12.05 8.21
N SER A 180 21.66 11.29 9.16
CA SER A 180 23.08 11.26 9.51
C SER A 180 23.43 9.98 10.26
N GLY A 181 24.68 9.55 10.19
CA GLY A 181 25.12 8.34 10.89
C GLY A 181 25.03 8.44 12.42
N SER A 182 25.12 9.63 12.98
CA SER A 182 24.93 9.86 14.42
C SER A 182 23.45 9.80 14.81
N ALA A 183 22.57 10.45 14.02
CA ALA A 183 21.12 10.40 14.23
C ALA A 183 20.60 8.97 14.13
N LEU A 184 21.05 8.21 13.13
CA LEU A 184 20.66 6.81 12.97
C LEU A 184 21.07 5.96 14.18
N ARG A 185 22.33 6.04 14.61
CA ARG A 185 22.80 5.31 15.80
C ARG A 185 22.00 5.65 17.04
N PHE A 186 21.70 6.93 17.24
CA PHE A 186 20.89 7.39 18.37
C PHE A 186 19.48 6.80 18.32
N GLN A 187 18.82 6.85 17.16
CA GLN A 187 17.46 6.33 17.01
C GLN A 187 17.42 4.80 17.16
N ILE A 188 18.41 4.07 16.64
CA ILE A 188 18.50 2.61 16.83
C ILE A 188 18.73 2.27 18.30
N SER A 189 19.60 3.02 19.00
CA SER A 189 19.80 2.81 20.44
C SER A 189 18.51 3.01 21.23
N ARG A 190 17.74 4.07 20.94
CA ARG A 190 16.43 4.30 21.57
C ARG A 190 15.46 3.17 21.28
N LEU A 191 15.40 2.71 20.03
CA LEU A 191 14.51 1.60 19.64
C LEU A 191 14.85 0.32 20.41
N LYS A 192 16.13 -0.03 20.49
CA LYS A 192 16.61 -1.18 21.30
C LYS A 192 16.19 -1.07 22.76
N ASN A 193 16.33 0.10 23.37
CA ASN A 193 15.95 0.30 24.76
C ASN A 193 14.45 0.14 25.01
N SER A 194 13.60 0.66 24.08
CA SER A 194 12.15 0.56 24.22
C SER A 194 11.62 -0.86 23.96
N THR A 195 12.11 -1.50 22.90
CA THR A 195 11.59 -2.81 22.47
C THR A 195 12.34 -3.99 23.07
N GLY A 196 13.63 -3.84 23.33
CA GLY A 196 14.52 -4.96 23.64
C GLY A 196 15.08 -5.67 22.40
N PHE A 197 14.84 -5.14 21.21
CA PHE A 197 15.28 -5.75 19.95
C PHE A 197 16.79 -5.99 19.89
N ASN A 198 17.16 -7.19 19.44
CA ASN A 198 18.55 -7.54 19.14
C ASN A 198 18.96 -7.03 17.75
N ILE A 199 19.11 -5.71 17.62
CA ILE A 199 19.56 -5.08 16.38
C ILE A 199 21.08 -5.03 16.36
N LYS A 200 21.70 -5.70 15.39
CA LYS A 200 23.15 -5.71 15.17
C LYS A 200 23.56 -4.80 14.02
N ASN A 201 24.70 -4.16 14.16
CA ASN A 201 25.32 -3.38 13.08
C ASN A 201 26.20 -4.31 12.25
N ILE A 202 25.93 -4.37 10.96
CA ILE A 202 26.77 -5.07 9.96
C ILE A 202 27.67 -4.03 9.31
N ARG A 203 28.95 -4.08 9.65
CA ARG A 203 29.94 -3.07 9.24
C ARG A 203 29.97 -2.92 7.71
N GLY A 204 29.81 -1.68 7.24
CA GLY A 204 29.79 -1.35 5.81
C GLY A 204 28.44 -1.52 5.12
N SER A 205 27.52 -2.31 5.66
CA SER A 205 26.25 -2.66 5.00
C SER A 205 25.02 -1.97 5.62
N GLY A 206 24.77 -2.18 6.92
CA GLY A 206 23.55 -1.69 7.54
C GLY A 206 23.28 -2.29 8.91
N TYR A 207 22.02 -2.60 9.18
CA TYR A 207 21.59 -3.21 10.45
C TYR A 207 20.66 -4.38 10.20
N ILE A 208 20.67 -5.35 11.11
CA ILE A 208 19.82 -6.53 11.07
C ILE A 208 19.13 -6.71 12.42
N LEU A 209 17.84 -7.06 12.40
CA LEU A 209 17.10 -7.54 13.56
C LEU A 209 17.14 -9.05 13.58
N GLU A 210 17.74 -9.63 14.60
CA GLU A 210 17.79 -11.08 14.79
C GLU A 210 16.95 -11.49 16.00
N LYS A 211 16.41 -12.69 15.93
CA LYS A 211 15.72 -13.30 17.08
C LYS A 211 16.70 -13.52 18.23
N SER A 212 16.24 -13.27 19.45
CA SER A 212 17.06 -13.44 20.68
C SER A 212 17.25 -14.90 21.05
#